data_97e4d4c4fd8d35d40ecf80cae054a0b3
#
_entry.id   97e4d4c4fd8d35d40ecf80cae054a0b3
#
_cell.length_a   1.000
_cell.length_b   1.000
_cell.length_c   1.000
_cell.angle_alpha   90.00
_cell.angle_beta   90.00
_cell.angle_gamma   90.00
#
_symmetry.space_group_name_H-M   'P 1'
#
loop_
_entity.id
_entity.type
_entity.pdbx_description
1 polymer ?
#
loop_
_entity_poly.entity_id
_entity_poly.type
_entity_poly.pdbx_seq_one_letter_code
_entity_poly.pdbx_strand_id
1 'polypeptide(L)' 'MKVLLIDDVLATGGTIGAAIELMHRLGAEVVHVLALLEIDGLQGRALLSAKYPDIPISSLVVS' A
#
# COMPACT_ATOMS: atom_id res chain seq x y z
N MET A 1 -6.96 -6.60 15.17
CA MET A 1 -5.69 -7.19 14.67
C MET A 1 -4.95 -6.15 13.83
N LYS A 2 -3.68 -5.98 14.09
CA LYS A 2 -2.82 -5.09 13.32
C LYS A 2 -1.99 -5.91 12.34
N VAL A 3 -1.94 -5.48 11.08
CA VAL A 3 -1.27 -6.25 10.03
C VAL A 3 -0.28 -5.36 9.25
N LEU A 4 0.80 -5.98 8.81
CA LEU A 4 1.74 -5.41 7.86
C LEU A 4 1.41 -6.01 6.48
N LEU A 5 1.13 -5.15 5.52
CA LEU A 5 0.83 -5.58 4.16
C LEU A 5 2.10 -5.50 3.31
N ILE A 6 2.50 -6.63 2.73
CA ILE A 6 3.68 -6.72 1.88
C ILE A 6 3.25 -7.13 0.48
N ASP A 7 3.70 -6.40 -0.52
CA ASP A 7 3.46 -6.74 -1.92
C ASP A 7 4.76 -6.59 -2.71
N ASP A 8 4.84 -7.21 -3.87
CA ASP A 8 6.04 -7.16 -4.70
C ASP A 8 6.17 -5.82 -5.44
N VAL A 9 5.10 -5.30 -6.01
CA VAL A 9 5.15 -4.09 -6.83
C VAL A 9 4.09 -3.07 -6.42
N LEU A 10 4.53 -1.84 -6.16
CA LEU A 10 3.65 -0.68 -6.05
C LEU A 10 3.67 0.07 -7.37
N ALA A 11 2.64 -0.12 -8.18
CA ALA A 11 2.49 0.52 -9.48
C ALA A 11 1.41 1.61 -9.41
N THR A 12 0.19 1.29 -9.86
CA THR A 12 -0.93 2.26 -9.82
C THR A 12 -1.55 2.41 -8.44
N GLY A 13 -1.28 1.49 -7.53
CA GLY A 13 -1.90 1.47 -6.20
C GLY A 13 -3.21 0.69 -6.14
N GLY A 14 -3.73 0.24 -7.28
CA GLY A 14 -5.02 -0.45 -7.31
C GLY A 14 -5.03 -1.76 -6.55
N THR A 15 -4.02 -2.60 -6.75
CA THR A 15 -3.92 -3.90 -6.08
C THR A 15 -3.73 -3.75 -4.57
N ILE A 16 -2.81 -2.89 -4.17
CA ILE A 16 -2.55 -2.63 -2.75
C ILE A 16 -3.76 -1.99 -2.10
N GLY A 17 -4.39 -1.02 -2.78
CA GLY A 17 -5.60 -0.38 -2.26
C GLY A 17 -6.73 -1.37 -2.04
N ALA A 18 -6.94 -2.30 -2.97
CA ALA A 18 -7.95 -3.34 -2.82
C ALA A 18 -7.64 -4.26 -1.64
N ALA A 19 -6.36 -4.59 -1.42
CA ALA A 19 -5.94 -5.42 -0.29
C ALA A 19 -6.16 -4.71 1.04
N ILE A 20 -5.86 -3.40 1.12
CA ILE A 20 -6.11 -2.61 2.33
C ILE A 20 -7.61 -2.62 2.65
N GLU A 21 -8.44 -2.38 1.65
CA GLU A 21 -9.88 -2.35 1.84
C GLU A 21 -10.42 -3.69 2.30
N LEU A 22 -9.94 -4.79 1.72
CA LEU A 22 -10.32 -6.13 2.14
C LEU A 22 -9.93 -6.39 3.60
N MET A 23 -8.73 -6.00 4.01
CA MET A 23 -8.28 -6.16 5.40
C MET A 23 -9.18 -5.37 6.36
N HIS A 24 -9.54 -4.14 5.99
CA HIS A 24 -10.44 -3.33 6.81
C HIS A 24 -11.82 -3.98 6.95
N ARG A 25 -12.35 -4.57 5.90
CA ARG A 25 -13.64 -5.29 5.94
C ARG A 25 -13.59 -6.49 6.86
N LEU A 26 -12.43 -7.13 6.98
CA LEU A 26 -12.22 -8.27 7.86
C LEU A 26 -11.93 -7.86 9.32
N GLY A 27 -11.95 -6.57 9.61
CA GLY A 27 -11.71 -6.06 10.95
C GLY A 27 -10.24 -5.90 11.32
N ALA A 28 -9.34 -6.00 10.34
CA ALA A 28 -7.92 -5.82 10.56
C ALA A 28 -7.52 -4.36 10.31
N GLU A 29 -6.50 -3.90 11.05
CA GLU A 29 -5.92 -2.58 10.85
C GLU A 29 -4.60 -2.73 10.12
N VAL A 30 -4.48 -2.14 8.92
CA VAL A 30 -3.21 -2.12 8.19
C VAL A 30 -2.37 -0.99 8.75
N VAL A 31 -1.26 -1.33 9.40
CA VAL A 31 -0.41 -0.35 10.07
C VAL A 31 0.75 0.12 9.21
N HIS A 32 1.11 -0.64 8.18
CA HIS A 32 2.19 -0.27 7.27
C HIS A 32 2.06 -1.07 5.98
N VAL A 33 2.44 -0.46 4.86
CA VAL A 33 2.54 -1.14 3.56
C VAL A 33 4.00 -1.13 3.13
N LEU A 34 4.53 -2.30 2.76
CA LEU A 34 5.88 -2.44 2.24
C LEU A 34 5.82 -3.05 0.85
N ALA A 35 6.35 -2.34 -0.14
CA ALA A 35 6.52 -2.86 -1.50
C ALA A 35 8.01 -3.12 -1.76
N LEU A 36 8.31 -4.17 -2.49
CA LEU A 36 9.70 -4.46 -2.88
C LEU A 36 10.16 -3.48 -3.97
N LEU A 37 9.30 -3.21 -4.94
CA LEU A 37 9.59 -2.31 -6.05
C LEU A 37 8.45 -1.29 -6.18
N GLU A 38 8.79 -0.02 -6.27
CA GLU A 38 7.84 1.04 -6.57
C GLU A 38 8.12 1.60 -7.96
N ILE A 39 7.07 1.67 -8.80
CA ILE A 39 7.16 2.28 -10.13
C ILE A 39 6.65 3.72 -10.01
N ASP A 40 7.57 4.65 -9.93
CA ASP A 40 7.30 6.04 -9.60
C ASP A 40 6.37 6.72 -10.61
N GLY A 41 6.57 6.48 -11.89
CA GLY A 41 5.78 7.12 -12.95
C GLY A 41 4.29 6.78 -12.95
N LEU A 42 3.87 5.75 -12.24
CA LEU A 42 2.46 5.34 -12.17
C LEU A 42 1.72 5.94 -10.96
N GLN A 43 2.43 6.64 -10.07
CA GLN A 43 1.86 7.42 -8.97
C GLN A 43 0.98 6.65 -7.98
N GLY A 44 1.23 5.35 -7.81
CA GLY A 44 0.46 4.54 -6.86
C GLY A 44 0.59 5.03 -5.43
N ARG A 45 1.78 5.50 -5.03
CA ARG A 45 2.02 6.08 -3.71
C ARG A 45 1.13 7.30 -3.47
N ALA A 46 1.02 8.21 -4.45
CA ALA A 46 0.19 9.40 -4.32
C ALA A 46 -1.28 9.04 -4.14
N LEU A 47 -1.76 8.06 -4.91
CA LEU A 47 -3.13 7.57 -4.79
C LEU A 47 -3.41 6.98 -3.40
N LEU A 48 -2.52 6.11 -2.92
CA LEU A 48 -2.69 5.46 -1.62
C LEU A 48 -2.55 6.44 -0.47
N SER A 49 -1.62 7.39 -0.55
CA SER A 49 -1.43 8.41 0.49
C SER A 49 -2.62 9.36 0.57
N ALA A 50 -3.27 9.65 -0.55
CA ALA A 50 -4.47 10.47 -0.56
C ALA A 50 -5.65 9.73 0.07
N LYS A 51 -5.78 8.43 -0.20
CA LYS A 51 -6.90 7.62 0.28
C LYS A 51 -6.70 7.11 1.71
N TYR A 52 -5.47 6.81 2.07
CA TYR A 52 -5.10 6.25 3.39
C TYR A 52 -3.94 7.05 3.99
N PRO A 53 -4.17 8.32 4.40
CA PRO A 53 -3.08 9.20 4.84
C PRO A 53 -2.38 8.73 6.11
N ASP A 54 -3.01 7.88 6.91
CA ASP A 54 -2.44 7.41 8.18
C ASP A 54 -1.63 6.12 8.04
N ILE A 55 -1.57 5.53 6.84
CA ILE A 55 -0.83 4.30 6.61
C ILE A 55 0.52 4.63 5.96
N PRO A 56 1.65 4.42 6.66
CA PRO A 56 2.97 4.63 6.06
C PRO A 56 3.21 3.60 4.95
N ILE A 57 3.84 4.06 3.87
CA ILE A 57 4.17 3.23 2.72
C ILE A 57 5.67 3.29 2.50
N SER A 58 6.32 2.13 2.48
CA SER A 58 7.76 2.01 2.24
C SER A 58 8.02 1.16 1.01
N SER A 59 9.10 1.47 0.30
CA SER A 59 9.56 0.68 -0.85
C SER A 59 11.05 0.45 -0.72
N LEU A 60 11.52 -0.74 -1.10
CA LEU A 60 12.94 -1.06 -1.06
C LEU A 60 13.67 -0.49 -2.28
N VAL A 61 13.02 -0.53 -3.45
CA VAL A 61 13.56 0.01 -4.69
C VAL A 61 12.50 0.89 -5.35
N VAL A 62 12.91 2.07 -5.81
CA VAL A 62 12.04 2.97 -6.58
C VAL A 62 12.62 3.10 -7.98
N SER A 63 11.77 2.89 -8.97
CA SER A 63 12.21 2.94 -10.36
C SER A 63 11.36 3.90 -11.20
#